data_c97b30afb2f6534ed8474ca1223ec83e
#
_entry.id   c97b30afb2f6534ed8474ca1223ec83e
#
_cell.length_a   1.000
_cell.length_b   1.000
_cell.length_c   1.000
_cell.angle_alpha   90.00
_cell.angle_beta   90.00
_cell.angle_gamma   90.00
#
_symmetry.space_group_name_H-M   'P 1'
#
loop_
_entity.id
_entity.type
_entity.pdbx_description
1 polymer ?
#
loop_
_entity_poly.entity_id
_entity_poly.type
_entity_poly.pdbx_seq_one_letter_code
_entity_poly.pdbx_strand_id
1 'polypeptide(L)'
;MKKLIIFDLDGTLLNTIADLAHSTNYALNKLGYTTHDVEKYNFMVGNGINKLFERALPEGEKTEENVLRVRKEFIPYYDIHNADDSRPYPGISALLSYLQSAGIQIAVASNKYQAATEKLVAHYFPEIHFTAVFGQREGVNVKPDPTIVFDILKLADVRKEDVLYVGDSGVDMQTAANAGVTACGVTWGFRPRTELEEFNPAYMTDVAEKIKKMVF
;
A
#
# COMPACT_ATOMS: atom_id res chain seq x y z
N MET A 1 -18.45 -16.64 -3.83
CA MET A 1 -17.07 -17.03 -3.51
C MET A 1 -16.13 -16.11 -4.28
N LYS A 2 -15.18 -15.48 -3.62
CA LYS A 2 -14.18 -14.61 -4.27
C LYS A 2 -13.11 -15.46 -4.94
N LYS A 3 -12.65 -15.04 -6.11
CA LYS A 3 -11.61 -15.73 -6.89
C LYS A 3 -10.28 -14.98 -6.90
N LEU A 4 -10.31 -13.70 -6.60
CA LEU A 4 -9.14 -12.82 -6.54
C LEU A 4 -9.23 -11.92 -5.31
N ILE A 5 -8.11 -11.80 -4.59
CA ILE A 5 -7.94 -10.79 -3.56
C ILE A 5 -6.82 -9.85 -3.99
N ILE A 6 -7.12 -8.55 -4.02
CA ILE A 6 -6.16 -7.49 -4.28
C ILE A 6 -5.84 -6.82 -2.94
N PHE A 7 -4.58 -6.78 -2.58
CA PHE A 7 -4.10 -6.13 -1.35
C PHE A 7 -3.35 -4.83 -1.67
N ASP A 8 -3.54 -3.81 -0.86
CA ASP A 8 -2.52 -2.78 -0.73
C ASP A 8 -1.28 -3.35 -0.02
N LEU A 9 -0.14 -2.67 -0.09
CA LEU A 9 1.12 -3.09 0.51
C LEU A 9 1.39 -2.38 1.84
N ASP A 10 1.64 -1.06 1.78
CA ASP A 10 2.06 -0.25 2.93
C ASP A 10 0.89 0.00 3.89
N GLY A 11 0.94 -0.52 5.10
CA GLY A 11 -0.17 -0.46 6.07
C GLY A 11 -1.16 -1.61 5.98
N THR A 12 -1.08 -2.44 4.94
CA THR A 12 -2.00 -3.58 4.73
C THR A 12 -1.29 -4.92 4.85
N LEU A 13 -0.35 -5.24 3.95
CA LEU A 13 0.47 -6.44 4.02
C LEU A 13 1.68 -6.23 4.93
N LEU A 14 2.32 -5.07 4.83
CA LEU A 14 3.55 -4.73 5.55
C LEU A 14 3.37 -3.46 6.39
N ASN A 15 3.90 -3.48 7.60
CA ASN A 15 4.16 -2.26 8.35
C ASN A 15 5.53 -1.71 7.90
N THR A 16 5.50 -0.70 7.05
CA THR A 16 6.68 -0.07 6.45
C THR A 16 6.95 1.33 6.98
N ILE A 17 6.19 1.77 7.97
CA ILE A 17 6.16 3.18 8.39
C ILE A 17 7.52 3.67 8.90
N ALA A 18 8.26 2.83 9.65
CA ALA A 18 9.54 3.21 10.23
C ALA A 18 10.60 3.45 9.14
N ASP A 19 10.72 2.53 8.17
CA ASP A 19 11.70 2.68 7.08
C ASP A 19 11.37 3.86 6.16
N LEU A 20 10.08 4.11 5.90
CA LEU A 20 9.63 5.31 5.16
C LEU A 20 9.96 6.59 5.92
N ALA A 21 9.72 6.63 7.23
CA ALA A 21 10.01 7.77 8.08
C ALA A 21 11.53 8.03 8.19
N HIS A 22 12.32 7.00 8.49
CA HIS A 22 13.77 7.12 8.63
C HIS A 22 14.40 7.60 7.32
N SER A 23 13.99 7.04 6.19
CA SER A 23 14.53 7.43 4.88
C SER A 23 14.10 8.83 4.45
N THR A 24 12.88 9.25 4.79
CA THR A 24 12.42 10.62 4.53
C THR A 24 13.18 11.60 5.43
N ASN A 25 13.32 11.28 6.73
CA ASN A 25 14.09 12.10 7.67
C ASN A 25 15.58 12.21 7.27
N TYR A 26 16.18 11.13 6.76
CA TYR A 26 17.53 11.19 6.20
C TYR A 26 17.62 12.23 5.06
N ALA A 27 16.68 12.18 4.11
CA ALA A 27 16.67 13.12 2.99
C ALA A 27 16.42 14.57 3.43
N LEU A 28 15.46 14.78 4.36
CA LEU A 28 15.17 16.10 4.94
C LEU A 28 16.39 16.67 5.64
N ASN A 29 17.03 15.91 6.52
CA ASN A 29 18.21 16.32 7.28
C ASN A 29 19.37 16.69 6.36
N LYS A 30 19.62 15.88 5.31
CA LYS A 30 20.67 16.15 4.32
C LYS A 30 20.47 17.46 3.55
N LEU A 31 19.20 17.88 3.40
CA LEU A 31 18.82 19.13 2.75
C LEU A 31 18.64 20.31 3.72
N GLY A 32 18.87 20.10 5.03
CA GLY A 32 18.77 21.13 6.06
C GLY A 32 17.33 21.40 6.53
N TYR A 33 16.37 20.51 6.23
CA TYR A 33 15.00 20.62 6.71
C TYR A 33 14.79 19.92 8.05
N THR A 34 13.74 20.33 8.77
CA THR A 34 13.34 19.72 10.04
C THR A 34 12.78 18.30 9.78
N THR A 35 13.17 17.36 10.64
CA THR A 35 12.67 15.98 10.63
C THR A 35 11.39 15.85 11.46
N HIS A 36 10.70 14.71 11.32
CA HIS A 36 9.47 14.41 12.01
C HIS A 36 9.53 13.09 12.78
N ASP A 37 8.71 12.97 13.83
CA ASP A 37 8.50 11.71 14.54
C ASP A 37 7.83 10.68 13.62
N VAL A 38 8.14 9.39 13.83
CA VAL A 38 7.66 8.29 12.98
C VAL A 38 6.12 8.27 12.87
N GLU A 39 5.43 8.53 13.98
CA GLU A 39 3.97 8.50 14.06
C GLU A 39 3.30 9.52 13.13
N LYS A 40 3.94 10.65 12.85
CA LYS A 40 3.41 11.66 11.93
C LYS A 40 3.32 11.16 10.49
N TYR A 41 4.18 10.20 10.13
CA TYR A 41 4.21 9.62 8.80
C TYR A 41 2.96 8.80 8.48
N ASN A 42 2.23 8.30 9.48
CA ASN A 42 0.96 7.61 9.27
C ASN A 42 -0.03 8.41 8.40
N PHE A 43 -0.01 9.74 8.48
CA PHE A 43 -0.87 10.63 7.69
C PHE A 43 -0.19 11.22 6.45
N MET A 44 1.11 11.02 6.30
CA MET A 44 1.86 11.51 5.13
C MET A 44 1.90 10.47 4.00
N VAL A 45 1.92 9.18 4.34
CA VAL A 45 1.99 8.04 3.40
C VAL A 45 0.61 7.77 2.76
N GLY A 46 0.58 7.07 1.61
CA GLY A 46 -0.62 6.51 0.97
C GLY A 46 -0.95 7.09 -0.42
N ASN A 47 -0.53 8.32 -0.73
CA ASN A 47 -0.82 8.97 -2.01
C ASN A 47 0.40 9.06 -2.96
N GLY A 48 1.33 8.13 -2.85
CA GLY A 48 2.58 8.11 -3.60
C GLY A 48 3.68 8.95 -2.97
N ILE A 49 4.90 8.71 -3.45
CA ILE A 49 6.13 9.20 -2.82
C ILE A 49 6.27 10.72 -2.89
N ASN A 50 5.87 11.36 -4.00
CA ASN A 50 5.97 12.81 -4.11
C ASN A 50 5.05 13.53 -3.12
N LYS A 51 3.87 12.96 -2.85
CA LYS A 51 2.93 13.51 -1.87
C LYS A 51 3.41 13.34 -0.44
N LEU A 52 4.13 12.25 -0.15
CA LEU A 52 4.83 12.07 1.11
C LEU A 52 5.85 13.21 1.34
N PHE A 53 6.67 13.52 0.35
CA PHE A 53 7.69 14.59 0.47
C PHE A 53 7.06 15.97 0.59
N GLU A 54 6.01 16.27 -0.20
CA GLU A 54 5.27 17.51 -0.10
C GLU A 54 4.71 17.72 1.32
N ARG A 55 4.16 16.67 1.94
CA ARG A 55 3.62 16.73 3.31
C ARG A 55 4.72 16.86 4.37
N ALA A 56 5.89 16.27 4.12
CA ALA A 56 7.02 16.32 5.04
C ALA A 56 7.81 17.63 4.98
N LEU A 57 7.73 18.38 3.88
CA LEU A 57 8.39 19.67 3.74
C LEU A 57 7.70 20.74 4.60
N PRO A 58 8.47 21.74 5.14
CA PRO A 58 7.91 22.89 5.83
C PRO A 58 6.95 23.70 4.96
N GLU A 59 6.03 24.42 5.60
CA GLU A 59 5.17 25.36 4.90
C GLU A 59 6.02 26.44 4.22
N GLY A 60 5.71 26.74 2.95
CA GLY A 60 6.51 27.63 2.11
C GLY A 60 7.61 26.93 1.28
N GLU A 61 7.99 25.70 1.65
CA GLU A 61 8.99 24.90 0.91
C GLU A 61 8.37 23.78 0.06
N LYS A 62 7.05 23.66 0.01
CA LYS A 62 6.29 22.62 -0.70
C LYS A 62 6.22 22.85 -2.21
N THR A 63 7.36 23.13 -2.83
CA THR A 63 7.48 23.31 -4.27
C THR A 63 7.82 22.00 -4.96
N GLU A 64 7.48 21.87 -6.24
CA GLU A 64 7.84 20.70 -7.04
C GLU A 64 9.38 20.50 -7.07
N GLU A 65 10.14 21.57 -7.16
CA GLU A 65 11.61 21.53 -7.13
C GLU A 65 12.12 20.89 -5.82
N ASN A 66 11.62 21.34 -4.68
CA ASN A 66 12.03 20.80 -3.39
C ASN A 66 11.59 19.35 -3.20
N VAL A 67 10.39 18.99 -3.66
CA VAL A 67 9.92 17.59 -3.68
C VAL A 67 10.88 16.70 -4.47
N LEU A 68 11.33 17.16 -5.65
CA LEU A 68 12.30 16.41 -6.47
C LEU A 68 13.68 16.33 -5.82
N ARG A 69 14.12 17.37 -5.09
CA ARG A 69 15.37 17.34 -4.31
C ARG A 69 15.29 16.31 -3.18
N VAL A 70 14.20 16.28 -2.41
CA VAL A 70 13.98 15.25 -1.37
C VAL A 70 13.97 13.86 -1.98
N ARG A 71 13.25 13.67 -3.10
CA ARG A 71 13.20 12.39 -3.82
C ARG A 71 14.59 11.89 -4.24
N LYS A 72 15.44 12.79 -4.73
CA LYS A 72 16.80 12.45 -5.16
C LYS A 72 17.65 11.87 -4.03
N GLU A 73 17.49 12.38 -2.82
CA GLU A 73 18.21 11.88 -1.65
C GLU A 73 17.53 10.65 -1.02
N PHE A 74 16.21 10.59 -1.07
CA PHE A 74 15.42 9.49 -0.51
C PHE A 74 15.62 8.17 -1.25
N ILE A 75 15.48 8.16 -2.58
CA ILE A 75 15.43 6.91 -3.36
C ILE A 75 16.66 6.04 -3.12
N PRO A 76 17.91 6.52 -3.28
CA PRO A 76 19.09 5.69 -3.08
C PRO A 76 19.21 5.15 -1.65
N TYR A 77 18.79 5.93 -0.66
CA TYR A 77 18.82 5.52 0.73
C TYR A 77 17.74 4.46 1.03
N TYR A 78 16.49 4.72 0.62
CA TYR A 78 15.38 3.81 0.83
C TYR A 78 15.58 2.47 0.10
N ASP A 79 16.17 2.46 -1.09
CA ASP A 79 16.46 1.23 -1.83
C ASP A 79 17.39 0.27 -1.06
N ILE A 80 18.22 0.80 -0.15
CA ILE A 80 19.08 0.00 0.72
C ILE A 80 18.35 -0.37 2.02
N HIS A 81 17.61 0.57 2.61
CA HIS A 81 17.07 0.52 3.97
C HIS A 81 15.56 0.24 4.06
N ASN A 82 14.92 -0.22 2.99
CA ASN A 82 13.47 -0.40 2.94
C ASN A 82 12.95 -1.67 3.66
N ALA A 83 13.83 -2.46 4.24
CA ALA A 83 13.51 -3.69 4.96
C ALA A 83 14.21 -3.82 6.33
N ASP A 84 14.76 -2.71 6.85
CA ASP A 84 15.45 -2.70 8.14
C ASP A 84 14.47 -2.92 9.30
N ASP A 85 13.38 -2.15 9.30
CA ASP A 85 12.31 -2.19 10.32
C ASP A 85 10.95 -2.67 9.78
N SER A 86 10.78 -2.77 8.46
CA SER A 86 9.55 -3.28 7.85
C SER A 86 9.29 -4.73 8.23
N ARG A 87 8.01 -5.06 8.45
CA ARG A 87 7.60 -6.45 8.80
C ARG A 87 6.19 -6.73 8.27
N PRO A 88 5.86 -7.99 7.91
CA PRO A 88 4.48 -8.39 7.67
C PRO A 88 3.63 -8.18 8.94
N TYR A 89 2.39 -7.72 8.74
CA TYR A 89 1.44 -7.67 9.86
C TYR A 89 1.11 -9.08 10.37
N PRO A 90 0.73 -9.21 11.65
CA PRO A 90 0.39 -10.50 12.24
C PRO A 90 -0.68 -11.25 11.42
N GLY A 91 -0.39 -12.52 11.10
CA GLY A 91 -1.30 -13.40 10.37
C GLY A 91 -1.30 -13.25 8.85
N ILE A 92 -0.64 -12.23 8.27
CA ILE A 92 -0.62 -12.00 6.82
C ILE A 92 0.02 -13.17 6.06
N SER A 93 1.22 -13.63 6.45
CA SER A 93 1.87 -14.74 5.76
C SER A 93 1.03 -16.02 5.77
N ALA A 94 0.38 -16.31 6.91
CA ALA A 94 -0.53 -17.45 7.03
C ALA A 94 -1.81 -17.30 6.19
N LEU A 95 -2.33 -16.07 6.09
CA LEU A 95 -3.47 -15.75 5.22
C LEU A 95 -3.11 -15.97 3.75
N LEU A 96 -1.99 -15.41 3.28
CA LEU A 96 -1.55 -15.55 1.88
C LEU A 96 -1.32 -17.02 1.50
N SER A 97 -0.66 -17.79 2.35
CA SER A 97 -0.46 -19.24 2.14
C SER A 97 -1.79 -19.99 2.06
N TYR A 98 -2.75 -19.64 2.94
CA TYR A 98 -4.09 -20.23 2.91
C TYR A 98 -4.83 -19.91 1.60
N LEU A 99 -4.84 -18.65 1.17
CA LEU A 99 -5.49 -18.21 -0.07
C LEU A 99 -4.92 -18.95 -1.28
N GLN A 100 -3.58 -19.03 -1.36
CA GLN A 100 -2.89 -19.78 -2.41
C GLN A 100 -3.29 -21.25 -2.41
N SER A 101 -3.30 -21.91 -1.25
CA SER A 101 -3.69 -23.33 -1.13
C SER A 101 -5.16 -23.57 -1.48
N ALA A 102 -6.02 -22.57 -1.28
CA ALA A 102 -7.43 -22.61 -1.66
C ALA A 102 -7.68 -22.27 -3.15
N GLY A 103 -6.63 -22.04 -3.94
CA GLY A 103 -6.73 -21.70 -5.37
C GLY A 103 -7.23 -20.29 -5.64
N ILE A 104 -7.14 -19.38 -4.66
CA ILE A 104 -7.56 -17.99 -4.79
C ILE A 104 -6.38 -17.19 -5.31
N GLN A 105 -6.58 -16.43 -6.37
CA GLN A 105 -5.57 -15.56 -6.93
C GLN A 105 -5.29 -14.39 -5.98
N ILE A 106 -4.04 -13.97 -5.93
CA ILE A 106 -3.56 -12.90 -5.04
C ILE A 106 -2.84 -11.85 -5.88
N ALA A 107 -3.13 -10.58 -5.63
CA ALA A 107 -2.44 -9.49 -6.29
C ALA A 107 -2.13 -8.34 -5.32
N VAL A 108 -1.18 -7.50 -5.68
CA VAL A 108 -0.81 -6.27 -4.96
C VAL A 108 -1.09 -5.05 -5.83
N ALA A 109 -1.74 -4.03 -5.25
CA ALA A 109 -2.01 -2.74 -5.85
C ALA A 109 -1.58 -1.61 -4.90
N SER A 110 -0.43 -1.01 -5.13
CA SER A 110 0.16 0.00 -4.24
C SER A 110 0.49 1.32 -4.94
N ASN A 111 0.42 2.42 -4.19
CA ASN A 111 0.93 3.73 -4.63
C ASN A 111 2.45 3.91 -4.40
N LYS A 112 3.11 2.90 -3.82
CA LYS A 112 4.56 2.82 -3.76
C LYS A 112 5.14 2.62 -5.16
N TYR A 113 6.31 3.18 -5.48
CA TYR A 113 6.94 3.00 -6.80
C TYR A 113 7.24 1.51 -7.10
N GLN A 114 7.12 1.14 -8.37
CA GLN A 114 7.10 -0.26 -8.83
C GLN A 114 8.27 -1.08 -8.31
N ALA A 115 9.50 -0.59 -8.46
CA ALA A 115 10.69 -1.36 -8.08
C ALA A 115 10.75 -1.70 -6.59
N ALA A 116 10.36 -0.75 -5.70
CA ALA A 116 10.31 -1.04 -4.27
C ALA A 116 9.15 -1.97 -3.91
N THR A 117 8.00 -1.87 -4.61
CA THR A 117 6.87 -2.77 -4.41
C THR A 117 7.28 -4.22 -4.71
N GLU A 118 7.88 -4.46 -5.88
CA GLU A 118 8.35 -5.78 -6.29
C GLU A 118 9.42 -6.34 -5.33
N LYS A 119 10.40 -5.50 -4.96
CA LYS A 119 11.48 -5.90 -4.05
C LYS A 119 10.95 -6.35 -2.69
N LEU A 120 10.04 -5.57 -2.08
CA LEU A 120 9.48 -5.90 -0.77
C LEU A 120 8.59 -7.14 -0.82
N VAL A 121 7.75 -7.28 -1.84
CA VAL A 121 6.91 -8.47 -2.00
C VAL A 121 7.78 -9.72 -2.18
N ALA A 122 8.79 -9.69 -3.02
CA ALA A 122 9.72 -10.81 -3.21
C ALA A 122 10.51 -11.14 -1.95
N HIS A 123 10.88 -10.13 -1.15
CA HIS A 123 11.63 -10.33 0.09
C HIS A 123 10.80 -10.98 1.20
N TYR A 124 9.56 -10.49 1.41
CA TYR A 124 8.74 -10.93 2.55
C TYR A 124 7.84 -12.12 2.24
N PHE A 125 7.52 -12.35 0.95
CA PHE A 125 6.58 -13.40 0.51
C PHE A 125 7.13 -14.25 -0.63
N PRO A 126 8.38 -14.78 -0.52
CA PRO A 126 9.04 -15.49 -1.62
C PRO A 126 8.31 -16.77 -2.07
N GLU A 127 7.51 -17.37 -1.18
CA GLU A 127 6.78 -18.62 -1.46
C GLU A 127 5.36 -18.37 -2.01
N ILE A 128 4.93 -17.10 -2.12
CA ILE A 128 3.59 -16.75 -2.59
C ILE A 128 3.63 -16.38 -4.07
N HIS A 129 2.78 -17.04 -4.85
CA HIS A 129 2.59 -16.69 -6.25
C HIS A 129 1.55 -15.58 -6.37
N PHE A 130 1.98 -14.40 -6.72
CA PHE A 130 1.10 -13.26 -7.03
C PHE A 130 0.77 -13.23 -8.52
N THR A 131 -0.51 -13.12 -8.86
CA THR A 131 -0.97 -12.91 -10.25
C THR A 131 -0.46 -11.59 -10.82
N ALA A 132 -0.38 -10.56 -9.96
CA ALA A 132 0.20 -9.26 -10.29
C ALA A 132 0.78 -8.60 -9.04
N VAL A 133 1.91 -7.89 -9.19
CA VAL A 133 2.49 -7.02 -8.18
C VAL A 133 2.67 -5.65 -8.84
N PHE A 134 1.70 -4.75 -8.60
CA PHE A 134 1.72 -3.42 -9.19
C PHE A 134 1.91 -2.34 -8.14
N GLY A 135 2.95 -1.54 -8.37
CA GLY A 135 3.19 -0.26 -7.74
C GLY A 135 2.82 0.90 -8.68
N GLN A 136 3.28 2.10 -8.34
CA GLN A 136 3.18 3.26 -9.22
C GLN A 136 4.07 3.05 -10.45
N ARG A 137 3.47 3.14 -11.64
CA ARG A 137 4.12 3.00 -12.95
C ARG A 137 4.00 4.29 -13.73
N GLU A 138 4.97 4.56 -14.60
CA GLU A 138 4.94 5.75 -15.46
C GLU A 138 3.73 5.72 -16.40
N GLY A 139 3.07 6.87 -16.57
CA GLY A 139 1.89 7.00 -17.43
C GLY A 139 0.61 6.37 -16.87
N VAL A 140 0.64 5.78 -15.66
CA VAL A 140 -0.54 5.24 -14.97
C VAL A 140 -0.87 6.10 -13.77
N ASN A 141 -2.13 6.50 -13.66
CA ASN A 141 -2.61 7.28 -12.52
C ASN A 141 -2.51 6.45 -11.23
N VAL A 142 -2.18 7.15 -10.13
CA VAL A 142 -2.13 6.53 -8.80
C VAL A 142 -3.55 6.31 -8.24
N LYS A 143 -3.70 5.39 -7.31
CA LYS A 143 -4.92 5.25 -6.51
C LYS A 143 -5.30 6.62 -5.90
N PRO A 144 -6.58 7.01 -5.92
CA PRO A 144 -7.78 6.21 -6.10
C PRO A 144 -8.26 6.02 -7.55
N ASP A 145 -7.45 6.32 -8.57
CA ASP A 145 -7.76 5.95 -9.94
C ASP A 145 -7.83 4.41 -10.04
N PRO A 146 -8.89 3.84 -10.64
CA PRO A 146 -9.12 2.39 -10.65
C PRO A 146 -8.28 1.63 -11.69
N THR A 147 -7.48 2.31 -12.51
CA THR A 147 -6.72 1.70 -13.61
C THR A 147 -5.86 0.53 -13.14
N ILE A 148 -5.20 0.66 -11.97
CA ILE A 148 -4.38 -0.41 -11.40
C ILE A 148 -5.21 -1.68 -11.13
N VAL A 149 -6.47 -1.54 -10.70
CA VAL A 149 -7.38 -2.67 -10.47
C VAL A 149 -7.80 -3.29 -11.81
N PHE A 150 -8.12 -2.47 -12.81
CA PHE A 150 -8.50 -2.97 -14.14
C PHE A 150 -7.37 -3.73 -14.83
N ASP A 151 -6.12 -3.27 -14.67
CA ASP A 151 -4.95 -3.98 -15.17
C ASP A 151 -4.78 -5.36 -14.49
N ILE A 152 -5.00 -5.43 -13.18
CA ILE A 152 -4.97 -6.70 -12.44
C ILE A 152 -6.10 -7.63 -12.91
N LEU A 153 -7.32 -7.13 -13.03
CA LEU A 153 -8.46 -7.93 -13.50
C LEU A 153 -8.22 -8.55 -14.88
N LYS A 154 -7.60 -7.78 -15.79
CA LYS A 154 -7.26 -8.25 -17.13
C LYS A 154 -6.26 -9.40 -17.11
N LEU A 155 -5.28 -9.37 -16.19
CA LEU A 155 -4.30 -10.45 -16.03
C LEU A 155 -4.90 -11.68 -15.34
N ALA A 156 -5.76 -11.44 -14.34
CA ALA A 156 -6.37 -12.50 -13.54
C ALA A 156 -7.50 -13.23 -14.27
N ASP A 157 -8.07 -12.64 -15.31
CA ASP A 157 -9.26 -13.13 -16.02
C ASP A 157 -10.44 -13.39 -15.05
N VAL A 158 -10.70 -12.44 -14.16
CA VAL A 158 -11.69 -12.52 -13.09
C VAL A 158 -12.69 -11.37 -13.20
N ARG A 159 -13.97 -11.63 -12.99
CA ARG A 159 -15.02 -10.60 -12.97
C ARG A 159 -14.95 -9.78 -11.69
N LYS A 160 -15.38 -8.52 -11.74
CA LYS A 160 -15.39 -7.59 -10.61
C LYS A 160 -16.12 -8.13 -9.38
N GLU A 161 -17.23 -8.84 -9.57
CA GLU A 161 -18.05 -9.41 -8.50
C GLU A 161 -17.30 -10.49 -7.69
N ASP A 162 -16.33 -11.14 -8.33
CA ASP A 162 -15.51 -12.20 -7.73
C ASP A 162 -14.24 -11.66 -7.05
N VAL A 163 -14.10 -10.32 -6.91
CA VAL A 163 -12.92 -9.64 -6.32
C VAL A 163 -13.22 -9.13 -4.92
N LEU A 164 -12.24 -9.25 -4.03
CA LEU A 164 -12.14 -8.52 -2.77
C LEU A 164 -10.90 -7.63 -2.80
N TYR A 165 -11.09 -6.33 -2.58
CA TYR A 165 -10.00 -5.37 -2.42
C TYR A 165 -9.78 -5.09 -0.93
N VAL A 166 -8.56 -5.25 -0.45
CA VAL A 166 -8.19 -5.12 0.96
C VAL A 166 -7.18 -3.98 1.12
N GLY A 167 -7.49 -3.00 1.96
CA GLY A 167 -6.62 -1.86 2.22
C GLY A 167 -6.91 -1.18 3.56
N ASP A 168 -5.97 -0.34 4.02
CA ASP A 168 -6.02 0.31 5.33
C ASP A 168 -6.36 1.82 5.28
N SER A 169 -6.65 2.37 4.10
CA SER A 169 -6.86 3.80 3.93
C SER A 169 -8.13 4.14 3.15
N GLY A 170 -8.60 5.39 3.28
CA GLY A 170 -9.69 5.93 2.47
C GLY A 170 -9.38 5.90 0.97
N VAL A 171 -8.09 6.01 0.58
CA VAL A 171 -7.65 5.87 -0.81
C VAL A 171 -7.97 4.47 -1.35
N ASP A 172 -7.78 3.43 -0.55
CA ASP A 172 -8.07 2.05 -0.92
C ASP A 172 -9.57 1.81 -1.08
N MET A 173 -10.33 2.29 -0.11
CA MET A 173 -11.80 2.19 -0.14
C MET A 173 -12.36 2.89 -1.38
N GLN A 174 -11.87 4.07 -1.68
CA GLN A 174 -12.27 4.81 -2.88
C GLN A 174 -11.81 4.12 -4.17
N THR A 175 -10.61 3.52 -4.19
CA THR A 175 -10.12 2.73 -5.34
C THR A 175 -11.06 1.56 -5.62
N ALA A 176 -11.44 0.82 -4.59
CA ALA A 176 -12.37 -0.30 -4.71
C ALA A 176 -13.74 0.15 -5.22
N ALA A 177 -14.28 1.25 -4.69
CA ALA A 177 -15.54 1.84 -5.12
C ALA A 177 -15.48 2.29 -6.59
N ASN A 178 -14.42 3.02 -6.99
CA ASN A 178 -14.21 3.48 -8.36
C ASN A 178 -14.06 2.31 -9.36
N ALA A 179 -13.45 1.22 -8.93
CA ALA A 179 -13.32 0.00 -9.73
C ALA A 179 -14.62 -0.83 -9.78
N GLY A 180 -15.55 -0.62 -8.86
CA GLY A 180 -16.76 -1.41 -8.71
C GLY A 180 -16.50 -2.82 -8.16
N VAL A 181 -15.52 -2.98 -7.25
CA VAL A 181 -15.19 -4.22 -6.56
C VAL A 181 -15.53 -4.14 -5.08
N THR A 182 -15.68 -5.29 -4.42
CA THR A 182 -15.99 -5.33 -2.99
C THR A 182 -14.79 -4.86 -2.17
N ALA A 183 -15.00 -3.92 -1.24
CA ALA A 183 -13.97 -3.39 -0.35
C ALA A 183 -13.99 -4.07 1.03
N CYS A 184 -12.78 -4.29 1.57
CA CYS A 184 -12.55 -4.67 2.96
C CYS A 184 -11.53 -3.70 3.57
N GLY A 185 -11.95 -2.89 4.53
CA GLY A 185 -11.07 -2.04 5.33
C GLY A 185 -10.38 -2.82 6.44
N VAL A 186 -9.07 -2.64 6.59
CA VAL A 186 -8.30 -3.25 7.68
C VAL A 186 -7.85 -2.17 8.67
N THR A 187 -8.01 -2.43 9.97
CA THR A 187 -7.82 -1.42 11.02
C THR A 187 -6.50 -1.55 11.78
N TRP A 188 -5.60 -2.41 11.35
CA TRP A 188 -4.25 -2.53 11.89
C TRP A 188 -3.21 -1.63 11.21
N GLY A 189 -3.62 -0.94 10.11
CA GLY A 189 -2.73 -0.14 9.28
C GLY A 189 -2.48 1.28 9.80
N PHE A 190 -2.18 2.19 8.89
CA PHE A 190 -1.76 3.55 9.22
C PHE A 190 -2.94 4.49 9.52
N ARG A 191 -4.13 4.20 8.99
CA ARG A 191 -5.29 5.07 9.11
C ARG A 191 -6.23 4.66 10.23
N PRO A 192 -6.86 5.61 10.90
CA PRO A 192 -7.84 5.31 11.93
C PRO A 192 -9.09 4.68 11.30
N ARG A 193 -9.75 3.82 12.07
CA ARG A 193 -11.00 3.17 11.69
C ARG A 193 -12.05 4.13 11.15
N THR A 194 -12.15 5.33 11.75
CA THR A 194 -13.12 6.35 11.37
C THR A 194 -12.95 6.83 9.92
N GLU A 195 -11.72 6.94 9.41
CA GLU A 195 -11.48 7.26 8.00
C GLU A 195 -12.08 6.19 7.06
N LEU A 196 -11.90 4.92 7.41
CA LEU A 196 -12.43 3.82 6.60
C LEU A 196 -13.97 3.79 6.60
N GLU A 197 -14.59 4.07 7.76
CA GLU A 197 -16.04 4.09 7.94
C GLU A 197 -16.75 5.14 7.06
N GLU A 198 -16.08 6.25 6.74
CA GLU A 198 -16.61 7.28 5.85
C GLU A 198 -16.94 6.75 4.44
N PHE A 199 -16.25 5.70 4.00
CA PHE A 199 -16.44 5.08 2.70
C PHE A 199 -17.42 3.90 2.68
N ASN A 200 -17.98 3.52 3.83
CA ASN A 200 -18.94 2.42 3.99
C ASN A 200 -18.47 1.10 3.28
N PRO A 201 -17.26 0.58 3.57
CA PRO A 201 -16.79 -0.64 2.96
C PRO A 201 -17.70 -1.83 3.32
N ALA A 202 -17.83 -2.81 2.41
CA ALA A 202 -18.64 -4.00 2.64
C ALA A 202 -18.19 -4.81 3.86
N TYR A 203 -16.89 -4.77 4.15
CA TYR A 203 -16.29 -5.45 5.29
C TYR A 203 -15.26 -4.56 5.98
N MET A 204 -15.13 -4.75 7.30
CA MET A 204 -14.02 -4.21 8.09
C MET A 204 -13.51 -5.28 9.04
N THR A 205 -12.20 -5.34 9.25
CA THR A 205 -11.59 -6.29 10.17
C THR A 205 -10.33 -5.74 10.84
N ASP A 206 -10.10 -6.20 12.06
CA ASP A 206 -8.92 -5.96 12.88
C ASP A 206 -7.93 -7.13 12.90
N VAL A 207 -8.29 -8.26 12.22
CA VAL A 207 -7.52 -9.50 12.21
C VAL A 207 -7.49 -10.09 10.81
N ALA A 208 -6.28 -10.38 10.31
CA ALA A 208 -6.07 -10.93 8.97
C ALA A 208 -6.83 -12.25 8.74
N GLU A 209 -6.90 -13.12 9.74
CA GLU A 209 -7.58 -14.41 9.63
C GLU A 209 -9.08 -14.29 9.28
N LYS A 210 -9.75 -13.22 9.73
CA LYS A 210 -11.17 -13.00 9.42
C LYS A 210 -11.45 -12.83 7.92
N ILE A 211 -10.44 -12.42 7.13
CA ILE A 211 -10.55 -12.27 5.67
C ILE A 211 -10.91 -13.62 5.02
N LYS A 212 -10.45 -14.75 5.57
CA LYS A 212 -10.81 -16.09 5.08
C LYS A 212 -12.33 -16.29 4.97
N LYS A 213 -13.11 -15.75 5.92
CA LYS A 213 -14.58 -15.87 5.94
C LYS A 213 -15.29 -14.96 4.94
N MET A 214 -14.59 -13.97 4.38
CA MET A 214 -15.15 -13.04 3.40
C MET A 214 -15.00 -13.55 1.97
N VAL A 215 -14.25 -14.62 1.80
CA VAL A 215 -13.93 -15.22 0.50
C VAL A 215 -14.91 -16.30 0.10
N PHE A 216 -15.48 -16.99 1.07
CA PHE A 216 -16.46 -18.06 0.92
C PHE A 216 -17.83 -17.58 1.35
#